data_fe23a205392b6821299863d17054c96a
#
_entry.id   fe23a205392b6821299863d17054c96a
#
_cell.length_a   1.000
_cell.length_b   1.000
_cell.length_c   1.000
_cell.angle_alpha   90.00
_cell.angle_beta   90.00
_cell.angle_gamma   90.00
#
_symmetry.space_group_name_H-M   'P 1'
#
loop_
_entity.id
_entity.type
_entity.pdbx_description
1 polymer ?
#
loop_
_entity_poly.entity_id
_entity_poly.type
_entity_poly.pdbx_seq_one_letter_code
_entity_poly.pdbx_strand_id
1 'polypeptide(L)'
;MTDQIHRILTRVQKPARYVGGEYNQIVKRKQDIDVRVAFCFPDTYEIGMSNIGMRILYGVMNEMPGVWCERVFAPWGDMEAEMRAHRLPLWALESHDPVRDFDLVAFTLGYEMCYSNVLNMLELSGLPLLAKDRKGLEGIVFAGGVCTVNPEPLADFIDFFSIGEGEESTREIIECYRAAKRQGLSKQEFLREAAKLEGVYVPSLYTHTYNPDGTLAAITPAPGAPARVKKRIVQDLDRAYFPTKTIVPSTQIVHDRSNLEIFRGCIRGCRFCQAGFCYRPIRAKSADTLCRQAIESLEDSGNSEITLASLSTSDYRELEALADGLLRYCEPRKINLSLPSLRADNFSRELMLRIQKVRKSGLTFAPEAGTQRLRDAINKNVTEEEILSTCATAFSGGWNSVKLYFMLGLPTETDEDVIGIAELVYKILQVWRENGSGKKRGLSINLATAYFVHKPFTPFQWAAQITPEEYLRRVHLLQANLHAKCVDYRYHESDLSRLEAVMARGDRRVGKALLEAHNLGCRLDGWDEYFDYEKWLEAFRRAGLDPDFYTTRGYGVDELLPWQTIDVGVTTNFLLREREKALRSESTPDCRTHCNGCGARRLSERGLCDESPAV
;
A
#
# COMPACT_ATOMS: atom_id res chain seq x y z
N MET A 1 9.39 27.24 -19.80
CA MET A 1 8.33 26.54 -19.10
C MET A 1 8.04 27.14 -17.72
N THR A 2 9.02 27.47 -16.89
CA THR A 2 8.83 28.04 -15.55
C THR A 2 7.90 29.27 -15.53
N ASP A 3 8.07 30.23 -16.43
CA ASP A 3 7.19 31.43 -16.52
C ASP A 3 5.74 31.08 -16.88
N GLN A 4 5.53 30.04 -17.68
CA GLN A 4 4.18 29.57 -18.03
C GLN A 4 3.52 28.87 -16.84
N ILE A 5 4.28 28.05 -16.11
CA ILE A 5 3.82 27.42 -14.86
C ILE A 5 3.38 28.53 -13.89
N HIS A 6 4.23 29.53 -13.63
CA HIS A 6 3.89 30.62 -12.71
C HIS A 6 2.59 31.36 -13.08
N ARG A 7 2.27 31.50 -14.36
CA ARG A 7 1.03 32.16 -14.80
C ARG A 7 -0.24 31.38 -14.45
N ILE A 8 -0.20 30.04 -14.47
CA ILE A 8 -1.36 29.21 -14.18
C ILE A 8 -1.55 28.95 -12.68
N LEU A 9 -0.48 29.08 -11.88
CA LEU A 9 -0.53 28.82 -10.42
C LEU A 9 -1.56 29.68 -9.69
N THR A 10 -1.83 30.90 -10.18
CA THR A 10 -2.83 31.80 -9.58
C THR A 10 -4.29 31.37 -9.82
N ARG A 11 -4.50 30.35 -10.68
CA ARG A 11 -5.83 29.87 -11.10
C ARG A 11 -6.17 28.51 -10.50
N VAL A 12 -5.25 27.91 -9.75
CA VAL A 12 -5.40 26.56 -9.22
C VAL A 12 -5.42 26.54 -7.69
N GLN A 13 -6.06 25.55 -7.13
CA GLN A 13 -6.04 25.31 -5.69
C GLN A 13 -4.68 24.79 -5.24
N LYS A 14 -4.23 25.25 -4.07
CA LYS A 14 -2.97 24.81 -3.45
C LYS A 14 -1.78 24.81 -4.43
N PRO A 15 -1.41 25.98 -4.98
CA PRO A 15 -0.33 26.06 -5.98
C PRO A 15 1.02 25.52 -5.48
N ALA A 16 1.24 25.46 -4.16
CA ALA A 16 2.43 24.87 -3.55
C ALA A 16 2.66 23.39 -3.91
N ARG A 17 1.64 22.67 -4.39
CA ARG A 17 1.76 21.30 -4.92
C ARG A 17 2.70 21.17 -6.12
N TYR A 18 2.91 22.28 -6.86
CA TYR A 18 3.44 22.26 -8.23
C TYR A 18 4.73 23.05 -8.42
N VAL A 19 5.26 23.66 -7.35
CA VAL A 19 6.37 24.62 -7.46
C VAL A 19 7.74 24.08 -7.02
N GLY A 20 7.80 23.02 -6.20
CA GLY A 20 9.07 22.59 -5.61
C GLY A 20 9.67 23.64 -4.66
N GLY A 21 10.99 23.59 -4.49
CA GLY A 21 11.72 24.56 -3.66
C GLY A 21 11.62 24.29 -2.16
N GLU A 22 11.23 23.08 -1.77
CA GLU A 22 11.11 22.68 -0.37
C GLU A 22 12.47 22.51 0.31
N TYR A 23 12.49 22.71 1.62
CA TYR A 23 13.67 22.43 2.43
C TYR A 23 14.12 20.97 2.27
N ASN A 24 15.41 20.74 2.10
CA ASN A 24 16.03 19.46 1.78
C ASN A 24 15.72 18.88 0.38
N GLN A 25 15.07 19.63 -0.50
CA GLN A 25 14.97 19.24 -1.91
C GLN A 25 16.36 19.13 -2.53
N ILE A 26 16.63 18.04 -3.28
CA ILE A 26 17.93 17.81 -3.90
C ILE A 26 17.92 18.34 -5.32
N VAL A 27 18.71 19.39 -5.58
CA VAL A 27 18.90 19.96 -6.92
C VAL A 27 20.34 19.72 -7.36
N LYS A 28 20.51 19.14 -8.55
CA LYS A 28 21.83 18.83 -9.14
C LYS A 28 22.05 19.63 -10.42
N ARG A 29 23.30 19.78 -10.81
CA ARG A 29 23.66 20.44 -12.08
C ARG A 29 23.53 19.40 -13.22
N LYS A 30 22.74 19.72 -14.24
CA LYS A 30 22.45 18.79 -15.37
C LYS A 30 23.71 18.26 -16.06
N GLN A 31 24.76 19.08 -16.15
CA GLN A 31 26.02 18.68 -16.78
C GLN A 31 26.78 17.57 -16.04
N ASP A 32 26.47 17.33 -14.77
CA ASP A 32 27.10 16.30 -13.94
C ASP A 32 26.27 15.00 -13.91
N ILE A 33 25.18 14.95 -14.69
CA ILE A 33 24.18 13.87 -14.65
C ILE A 33 24.22 13.07 -15.95
N ASP A 34 24.29 11.76 -15.82
CA ASP A 34 24.23 10.80 -16.93
C ASP A 34 22.92 10.01 -16.99
N VAL A 35 22.16 9.94 -15.85
CA VAL A 35 20.83 9.34 -15.77
C VAL A 35 19.88 10.23 -14.97
N ARG A 36 18.79 10.62 -15.61
CA ARG A 36 17.68 11.34 -14.95
C ARG A 36 16.49 10.43 -14.74
N VAL A 37 15.94 10.45 -13.55
CA VAL A 37 14.77 9.64 -13.17
C VAL A 37 13.62 10.56 -12.76
N ALA A 38 12.51 10.52 -13.51
CA ALA A 38 11.24 11.11 -13.08
C ALA A 38 10.53 10.12 -12.15
N PHE A 39 10.51 10.41 -10.86
CA PHE A 39 9.91 9.54 -9.87
C PHE A 39 8.45 9.94 -9.63
N CYS A 40 7.56 9.23 -10.28
CA CYS A 40 6.13 9.52 -10.37
C CYS A 40 5.34 8.83 -9.26
N PHE A 41 4.57 9.61 -8.51
CA PHE A 41 3.55 9.10 -7.62
C PHE A 41 2.18 9.36 -8.24
N PRO A 42 1.39 8.31 -8.58
CA PRO A 42 0.15 8.47 -9.34
C PRO A 42 -1.03 8.89 -8.46
N ASP A 43 -0.82 9.87 -7.61
CA ASP A 43 -1.81 10.57 -6.81
C ASP A 43 -1.28 11.98 -6.49
N THR A 44 -2.05 12.76 -5.73
CA THR A 44 -1.71 14.14 -5.38
C THR A 44 -0.43 14.25 -4.55
N TYR A 45 0.14 15.44 -4.55
CA TYR A 45 1.34 15.79 -3.77
C TYR A 45 1.21 15.39 -2.28
N GLU A 46 0.05 15.66 -1.65
CA GLU A 46 -0.16 15.39 -0.22
C GLU A 46 -0.10 13.90 0.11
N ILE A 47 -0.60 13.05 -0.78
CA ILE A 47 -0.54 11.59 -0.61
C ILE A 47 0.89 11.10 -0.85
N GLY A 48 1.50 11.53 -1.95
CA GLY A 48 2.85 11.09 -2.33
C GLY A 48 3.92 11.52 -1.32
N MET A 49 3.87 12.77 -0.85
CA MET A 49 4.82 13.26 0.17
C MET A 49 4.60 12.62 1.55
N SER A 50 3.45 11.99 1.78
CA SER A 50 3.18 11.19 2.99
C SER A 50 3.72 9.76 2.88
N ASN A 51 4.12 9.30 1.69
CA ASN A 51 4.59 7.93 1.45
C ASN A 51 6.07 7.77 1.82
N ILE A 52 6.36 6.88 2.78
CA ILE A 52 7.73 6.64 3.25
C ILE A 52 8.62 5.99 2.17
N GLY A 53 8.06 5.09 1.35
CA GLY A 53 8.79 4.44 0.26
C GLY A 53 9.28 5.45 -0.79
N MET A 54 8.47 6.47 -1.09
CA MET A 54 8.89 7.55 -1.98
C MET A 54 10.07 8.32 -1.40
N ARG A 55 10.05 8.66 -0.11
CA ARG A 55 11.16 9.35 0.56
C ARG A 55 12.45 8.52 0.56
N ILE A 56 12.34 7.21 0.84
CA ILE A 56 13.48 6.29 0.82
C ILE A 56 14.09 6.21 -0.58
N LEU A 57 13.29 5.90 -1.60
CA LEU A 57 13.81 5.69 -2.95
C LEU A 57 14.32 6.99 -3.61
N TYR A 58 13.69 8.12 -3.32
CA TYR A 58 14.21 9.43 -3.73
C TYR A 58 15.64 9.66 -3.20
N GLY A 59 15.87 9.37 -1.93
CA GLY A 59 17.20 9.48 -1.34
C GLY A 59 18.17 8.47 -1.92
N VAL A 60 17.80 7.19 -2.01
CA VAL A 60 18.62 6.10 -2.59
C VAL A 60 19.14 6.47 -3.97
N MET A 61 18.25 6.96 -4.86
CA MET A 61 18.64 7.35 -6.22
C MET A 61 19.52 8.59 -6.23
N ASN A 62 19.22 9.56 -5.38
CA ASN A 62 19.99 10.80 -5.34
C ASN A 62 21.37 10.66 -4.67
N GLU A 63 21.62 9.60 -3.88
CA GLU A 63 22.97 9.26 -3.41
C GLU A 63 23.88 8.70 -4.51
N MET A 64 23.31 8.21 -5.62
CA MET A 64 24.11 7.64 -6.71
C MET A 64 24.83 8.75 -7.48
N PRO A 65 26.16 8.64 -7.69
CA PRO A 65 26.89 9.59 -8.52
C PRO A 65 26.34 9.61 -9.96
N GLY A 66 26.17 10.81 -10.52
CA GLY A 66 25.66 10.98 -11.89
C GLY A 66 24.16 10.71 -12.09
N VAL A 67 23.42 10.38 -11.01
CA VAL A 67 21.96 10.19 -11.07
C VAL A 67 21.25 11.38 -10.44
N TRP A 68 20.19 11.84 -11.09
CA TRP A 68 19.27 12.82 -10.50
C TRP A 68 17.84 12.30 -10.56
N CYS A 69 17.27 12.03 -9.39
CA CYS A 69 15.87 11.65 -9.20
C CYS A 69 15.06 12.87 -8.83
N GLU A 70 13.98 13.12 -9.57
CA GLU A 70 13.11 14.27 -9.42
C GLU A 70 11.66 13.81 -9.24
N ARG A 71 10.90 14.49 -8.38
CA ARG A 71 9.53 14.06 -8.00
C ARG A 71 8.49 14.59 -8.98
N VAL A 72 7.52 13.72 -9.26
CA VAL A 72 6.36 14.04 -10.11
C VAL A 72 5.10 13.52 -9.44
N PHE A 73 4.03 14.33 -9.39
CA PHE A 73 2.75 13.93 -8.81
C PHE A 73 1.63 14.09 -9.83
N ALA A 74 0.55 13.33 -9.68
CA ALA A 74 -0.65 13.53 -10.48
C ALA A 74 -1.24 14.91 -10.19
N PRO A 75 -1.56 15.71 -11.22
CA PRO A 75 -2.19 17.00 -11.02
C PRO A 75 -3.64 16.83 -10.56
N TRP A 76 -4.10 17.75 -9.73
CA TRP A 76 -5.52 17.88 -9.43
C TRP A 76 -6.29 18.38 -10.66
N GLY A 77 -7.60 18.18 -10.72
CA GLY A 77 -8.38 18.45 -11.93
C GLY A 77 -8.31 19.90 -12.45
N ASP A 78 -8.20 20.88 -11.56
CA ASP A 78 -8.04 22.29 -11.97
C ASP A 78 -6.68 22.54 -12.62
N MET A 79 -5.60 22.00 -12.07
CA MET A 79 -4.25 22.08 -12.66
C MET A 79 -4.21 21.32 -13.99
N GLU A 80 -4.80 20.15 -14.06
CA GLU A 80 -4.88 19.38 -15.31
C GLU A 80 -5.60 20.20 -16.41
N ALA A 81 -6.71 20.84 -16.07
CA ALA A 81 -7.45 21.69 -17.00
C ALA A 81 -6.58 22.84 -17.54
N GLU A 82 -5.83 23.53 -16.67
CA GLU A 82 -4.89 24.60 -17.08
C GLU A 82 -3.74 24.05 -17.94
N MET A 83 -3.18 22.86 -17.57
CA MET A 83 -2.14 22.20 -18.37
C MET A 83 -2.63 21.90 -19.79
N ARG A 84 -3.82 21.32 -19.93
CA ARG A 84 -4.43 20.99 -21.23
C ARG A 84 -4.73 22.26 -22.04
N ALA A 85 -5.32 23.28 -21.41
CA ALA A 85 -5.64 24.55 -22.06
C ALA A 85 -4.40 25.28 -22.61
N HIS A 86 -3.27 25.20 -21.89
CA HIS A 86 -2.02 25.87 -22.26
C HIS A 86 -1.01 24.93 -22.94
N ARG A 87 -1.36 23.66 -23.20
CA ARG A 87 -0.49 22.63 -23.77
C ARG A 87 0.82 22.46 -23.00
N LEU A 88 0.76 22.58 -21.69
CA LEU A 88 1.90 22.35 -20.80
C LEU A 88 2.02 20.86 -20.50
N PRO A 89 3.18 20.24 -20.74
CA PRO A 89 3.41 18.85 -20.35
C PRO A 89 3.54 18.73 -18.83
N LEU A 90 3.32 17.54 -18.29
CA LEU A 90 3.64 17.24 -16.89
C LEU A 90 5.14 17.39 -16.63
N TRP A 91 5.51 17.94 -15.48
CA TRP A 91 6.88 18.32 -15.15
C TRP A 91 7.33 17.80 -13.78
N ALA A 92 8.64 17.68 -13.60
CA ALA A 92 9.27 17.37 -12.33
C ALA A 92 9.40 18.61 -11.43
N LEU A 93 9.24 18.45 -10.13
CA LEU A 93 9.22 19.57 -9.17
C LEU A 93 10.59 20.24 -9.01
N GLU A 94 11.68 19.47 -9.12
CA GLU A 94 13.03 19.96 -8.88
C GLU A 94 13.53 20.88 -10.01
N SER A 95 13.38 20.47 -11.26
CA SER A 95 13.90 21.20 -12.43
C SER A 95 12.84 21.99 -13.19
N HIS A 96 11.57 21.66 -13.02
CA HIS A 96 10.45 22.05 -13.89
C HIS A 96 10.61 21.59 -15.35
N ASP A 97 11.42 20.56 -15.60
CA ASP A 97 11.53 19.97 -16.92
C ASP A 97 10.37 19.01 -17.22
N PRO A 98 9.96 18.87 -18.50
CA PRO A 98 8.96 17.88 -18.91
C PRO A 98 9.40 16.45 -18.60
N VAL A 99 8.48 15.63 -18.10
CA VAL A 99 8.76 14.21 -17.79
C VAL A 99 9.29 13.43 -19.00
N ARG A 100 8.85 13.76 -20.21
CA ARG A 100 9.36 13.13 -21.46
C ARG A 100 10.84 13.31 -21.72
N ASP A 101 11.49 14.27 -21.04
CA ASP A 101 12.92 14.57 -21.23
C ASP A 101 13.82 13.76 -20.26
N PHE A 102 13.24 12.81 -19.54
CA PHE A 102 13.94 11.95 -18.59
C PHE A 102 14.30 10.59 -19.21
N ASP A 103 15.39 10.01 -18.75
CA ASP A 103 15.85 8.68 -19.14
C ASP A 103 14.88 7.59 -18.67
N LEU A 104 14.52 7.64 -17.39
CA LEU A 104 13.64 6.68 -16.71
C LEU A 104 12.44 7.39 -16.09
N VAL A 105 11.27 6.77 -16.22
CA VAL A 105 10.03 7.22 -15.58
C VAL A 105 9.56 6.12 -14.65
N ALA A 106 9.69 6.33 -13.35
CA ALA A 106 9.45 5.34 -12.29
C ALA A 106 8.14 5.61 -11.57
N PHE A 107 7.21 4.68 -11.55
CA PHE A 107 5.96 4.79 -10.79
C PHE A 107 5.99 3.99 -9.50
N THR A 108 5.41 4.55 -8.42
CA THR A 108 5.13 3.84 -7.17
C THR A 108 3.66 3.48 -7.09
N LEU A 109 3.33 2.19 -7.17
CA LEU A 109 1.96 1.67 -7.17
C LEU A 109 1.60 1.16 -5.76
N GLY A 110 0.98 2.01 -4.97
CA GLY A 110 0.57 1.69 -3.58
C GLY A 110 -0.89 1.25 -3.44
N TYR A 111 -1.73 1.51 -4.44
CA TYR A 111 -3.17 1.24 -4.43
C TYR A 111 -3.68 1.08 -5.87
N GLU A 112 -4.56 0.12 -6.12
CA GLU A 112 -5.02 -0.21 -7.47
C GLU A 112 -5.84 0.91 -8.12
N MET A 113 -6.56 1.72 -7.31
CA MET A 113 -7.36 2.83 -7.83
C MET A 113 -6.53 4.00 -8.37
N CYS A 114 -5.20 3.92 -8.33
CA CYS A 114 -4.32 4.88 -8.98
C CYS A 114 -3.94 4.50 -10.44
N TYR A 115 -4.41 3.36 -10.96
CA TYR A 115 -4.00 2.89 -12.28
C TYR A 115 -4.42 3.83 -13.42
N SER A 116 -5.61 4.42 -13.36
CA SER A 116 -6.03 5.44 -14.32
C SER A 116 -5.14 6.68 -14.31
N ASN A 117 -4.61 7.05 -13.13
CA ASN A 117 -3.68 8.16 -13.00
C ASN A 117 -2.33 7.87 -13.69
N VAL A 118 -1.88 6.61 -13.73
CA VAL A 118 -0.67 6.23 -14.47
C VAL A 118 -0.82 6.59 -15.95
N LEU A 119 -1.95 6.22 -16.57
CA LEU A 119 -2.24 6.54 -17.97
C LEU A 119 -2.36 8.06 -18.18
N ASN A 120 -3.08 8.75 -17.30
CA ASN A 120 -3.23 10.20 -17.37
C ASN A 120 -1.88 10.94 -17.25
N MET A 121 -1.01 10.50 -16.34
CA MET A 121 0.34 11.08 -16.19
C MET A 121 1.22 10.80 -17.42
N LEU A 122 1.14 9.62 -18.03
CA LEU A 122 1.86 9.32 -19.28
C LEU A 122 1.35 10.21 -20.43
N GLU A 123 0.04 10.38 -20.58
CA GLU A 123 -0.56 11.26 -21.59
C GLU A 123 -0.11 12.71 -21.39
N LEU A 124 -0.26 13.25 -20.17
CA LEU A 124 0.14 14.60 -19.82
C LEU A 124 1.64 14.83 -19.99
N SER A 125 2.45 13.80 -19.85
CA SER A 125 3.89 13.83 -20.11
C SER A 125 4.22 13.90 -21.60
N GLY A 126 3.26 13.57 -22.48
CA GLY A 126 3.49 13.43 -23.93
C GLY A 126 4.22 12.13 -24.29
N LEU A 127 4.20 11.13 -23.41
CA LEU A 127 4.73 9.80 -23.67
C LEU A 127 3.66 8.89 -24.29
N PRO A 128 4.01 8.00 -25.25
CA PRO A 128 3.08 7.00 -25.73
C PRO A 128 2.58 6.12 -24.57
N LEU A 129 1.25 5.92 -24.48
CA LEU A 129 0.64 5.13 -23.42
C LEU A 129 1.15 3.69 -23.44
N LEU A 130 1.10 3.04 -24.60
CA LEU A 130 1.50 1.65 -24.73
C LEU A 130 3.02 1.49 -24.75
N ALA A 131 3.53 0.58 -23.94
CA ALA A 131 4.95 0.24 -23.85
C ALA A 131 5.55 -0.14 -25.21
N LYS A 132 4.79 -0.84 -26.06
CA LYS A 132 5.19 -1.24 -27.41
C LYS A 132 5.45 -0.06 -28.36
N ASP A 133 4.87 1.10 -28.10
CA ASP A 133 4.97 2.28 -28.97
C ASP A 133 6.16 3.19 -28.58
N ARG A 134 6.71 3.05 -27.38
CA ARG A 134 7.99 3.65 -26.97
C ARG A 134 9.14 2.83 -27.52
N LYS A 135 9.93 3.37 -28.44
CA LYS A 135 10.94 2.61 -29.22
C LYS A 135 12.37 2.73 -28.71
N GLY A 136 12.73 3.88 -28.13
CA GLY A 136 14.08 4.18 -27.66
C GLY A 136 14.35 3.74 -26.23
N LEU A 137 15.58 3.99 -25.76
CA LEU A 137 15.97 3.86 -24.35
C LEU A 137 15.53 5.08 -23.52
N GLU A 138 15.21 6.22 -24.15
CA GLU A 138 14.71 7.39 -23.45
C GLU A 138 13.23 7.19 -23.09
N GLY A 139 12.83 7.64 -21.89
CA GLY A 139 11.47 7.52 -21.42
C GLY A 139 11.03 6.07 -21.15
N ILE A 140 11.95 5.20 -20.72
CA ILE A 140 11.62 3.87 -20.22
C ILE A 140 10.73 3.99 -18.98
N VAL A 141 9.56 3.37 -19.02
CA VAL A 141 8.59 3.41 -17.92
C VAL A 141 8.65 2.13 -17.11
N PHE A 142 8.90 2.25 -15.81
CA PHE A 142 8.84 1.11 -14.90
C PHE A 142 8.04 1.41 -13.64
N ALA A 143 7.59 0.38 -12.95
CA ALA A 143 6.79 0.54 -11.75
C ALA A 143 7.25 -0.40 -10.64
N GLY A 144 7.15 0.08 -9.39
CA GLY A 144 7.34 -0.68 -8.15
C GLY A 144 6.17 -0.47 -7.20
N GLY A 145 6.25 -1.08 -6.03
CA GLY A 145 5.22 -0.96 -4.98
C GLY A 145 4.36 -2.22 -4.82
N VAL A 146 3.50 -2.22 -3.79
CA VAL A 146 2.77 -3.44 -3.39
C VAL A 146 1.84 -4.00 -4.48
N CYS A 147 1.26 -3.14 -5.32
CA CYS A 147 0.35 -3.58 -6.38
C CYS A 147 1.06 -4.34 -7.50
N THR A 148 2.39 -4.25 -7.60
CA THR A 148 3.16 -4.98 -8.62
C THR A 148 3.21 -6.50 -8.40
N VAL A 149 2.68 -7.00 -7.30
CA VAL A 149 2.49 -8.46 -7.09
C VAL A 149 1.48 -9.06 -8.07
N ASN A 150 0.57 -8.25 -8.64
CA ASN A 150 -0.17 -8.57 -9.86
C ASN A 150 0.06 -7.46 -10.90
N PRO A 151 1.07 -7.58 -11.76
CA PRO A 151 1.43 -6.54 -12.71
C PRO A 151 0.53 -6.53 -13.95
N GLU A 152 -0.29 -7.57 -14.16
CA GLU A 152 -0.95 -7.84 -15.43
C GLU A 152 -1.94 -6.76 -15.91
N PRO A 153 -2.75 -6.09 -15.05
CA PRO A 153 -3.62 -5.01 -15.50
C PRO A 153 -2.88 -3.82 -16.15
N LEU A 154 -1.61 -3.60 -15.77
CA LEU A 154 -0.76 -2.54 -16.32
C LEU A 154 0.31 -3.03 -17.32
N ALA A 155 0.31 -4.31 -17.66
CA ALA A 155 1.35 -4.96 -18.46
C ALA A 155 1.56 -4.31 -19.85
N ASP A 156 0.50 -3.77 -20.47
CA ASP A 156 0.59 -3.13 -21.78
C ASP A 156 1.16 -1.69 -21.73
N PHE A 157 1.20 -1.07 -20.54
CA PHE A 157 1.58 0.33 -20.34
C PHE A 157 2.98 0.50 -19.73
N ILE A 158 3.47 -0.49 -19.00
CA ILE A 158 4.73 -0.46 -18.25
C ILE A 158 5.76 -1.36 -18.95
N ASP A 159 6.98 -0.88 -19.11
CA ASP A 159 8.05 -1.63 -19.79
C ASP A 159 8.58 -2.78 -18.93
N PHE A 160 8.72 -2.56 -17.62
CA PHE A 160 9.02 -3.59 -16.64
C PHE A 160 8.58 -3.20 -15.22
N PHE A 161 8.44 -4.18 -14.35
CA PHE A 161 8.10 -4.00 -12.94
C PHE A 161 9.24 -4.44 -12.04
N SER A 162 9.47 -3.69 -10.95
CA SER A 162 10.35 -4.06 -9.84
C SER A 162 9.50 -4.65 -8.72
N ILE A 163 9.61 -5.95 -8.50
CA ILE A 163 8.81 -6.71 -7.54
C ILE A 163 9.55 -6.80 -6.21
N GLY A 164 8.97 -6.19 -5.17
CA GLY A 164 9.54 -6.21 -3.83
C GLY A 164 10.12 -4.88 -3.37
N GLU A 165 11.23 -4.94 -2.65
CA GLU A 165 11.85 -3.78 -2.01
C GLU A 165 12.86 -3.12 -2.94
N GLY A 166 12.80 -1.79 -3.00
CA GLY A 166 13.43 -1.02 -4.06
C GLY A 166 14.85 -0.49 -3.75
N GLU A 167 15.32 -0.55 -2.51
CA GLU A 167 16.55 0.15 -2.09
C GLU A 167 17.80 -0.35 -2.83
N GLU A 168 17.89 -1.66 -3.03
CA GLU A 168 19.01 -2.28 -3.77
C GLU A 168 18.65 -2.45 -5.25
N SER A 169 17.44 -2.95 -5.54
CA SER A 169 17.01 -3.23 -6.92
C SER A 169 16.99 -1.98 -7.79
N THR A 170 16.61 -0.81 -7.25
CA THR A 170 16.63 0.44 -8.02
C THR A 170 18.05 0.85 -8.40
N ARG A 171 19.04 0.65 -7.54
CA ARG A 171 20.46 0.89 -7.85
C ARG A 171 20.92 -0.05 -8.99
N GLU A 172 20.60 -1.34 -8.90
CA GLU A 172 20.93 -2.34 -9.91
C GLU A 172 20.27 -2.04 -11.27
N ILE A 173 19.00 -1.63 -11.26
CA ILE A 173 18.24 -1.23 -12.46
C ILE A 173 18.92 -0.02 -13.14
N ILE A 174 19.27 1.02 -12.37
CA ILE A 174 19.91 2.23 -12.89
C ILE A 174 21.28 1.90 -13.48
N GLU A 175 22.09 1.06 -12.82
CA GLU A 175 23.39 0.63 -13.36
C GLU A 175 23.24 -0.22 -14.62
N CYS A 176 22.25 -1.11 -14.66
CA CYS A 176 21.91 -1.88 -15.87
C CYS A 176 21.54 -0.94 -17.04
N TYR A 177 20.69 0.07 -16.77
CA TYR A 177 20.32 1.09 -17.76
C TYR A 177 21.54 1.89 -18.24
N ARG A 178 22.37 2.34 -17.30
CA ARG A 178 23.62 3.07 -17.59
C ARG A 178 24.56 2.25 -18.48
N ALA A 179 24.70 0.96 -18.20
CA ALA A 179 25.51 0.04 -19.03
C ALA A 179 24.91 -0.12 -20.44
N ALA A 180 23.60 -0.27 -20.55
CA ALA A 180 22.90 -0.37 -21.84
C ALA A 180 23.08 0.91 -22.68
N LYS A 181 22.95 2.09 -22.06
CA LYS A 181 23.18 3.40 -22.72
C LYS A 181 24.60 3.53 -23.25
N ARG A 182 25.62 3.15 -22.47
CA ARG A 182 27.03 3.18 -22.89
C ARG A 182 27.33 2.21 -24.04
N GLN A 183 26.67 1.06 -24.08
CA GLN A 183 26.85 0.03 -25.10
C GLN A 183 25.99 0.28 -26.35
N GLY A 184 25.11 1.27 -26.33
CA GLY A 184 24.20 1.58 -27.44
C GLY A 184 23.17 0.47 -27.68
N LEU A 185 22.75 -0.23 -26.63
CA LEU A 185 21.77 -1.30 -26.74
C LEU A 185 20.39 -0.73 -27.15
N SER A 186 19.64 -1.53 -27.89
CA SER A 186 18.23 -1.26 -28.14
C SER A 186 17.41 -1.44 -26.85
N LYS A 187 16.22 -0.87 -26.82
CA LYS A 187 15.25 -1.07 -25.72
C LYS A 187 15.01 -2.56 -25.43
N GLN A 188 14.85 -3.38 -26.47
CA GLN A 188 14.60 -4.80 -26.29
C GLN A 188 15.78 -5.56 -25.67
N GLU A 189 17.00 -5.19 -26.06
CA GLU A 189 18.21 -5.76 -25.45
C GLU A 189 18.33 -5.33 -23.99
N PHE A 190 18.12 -4.06 -23.69
CA PHE A 190 18.09 -3.57 -22.30
C PHE A 190 17.05 -4.34 -21.47
N LEU A 191 15.82 -4.52 -21.97
CA LEU A 191 14.77 -5.22 -21.23
C LEU A 191 15.14 -6.70 -20.96
N ARG A 192 15.85 -7.35 -21.88
CA ARG A 192 16.39 -8.71 -21.65
C ARG A 192 17.48 -8.74 -20.59
N GLU A 193 18.35 -7.73 -20.56
CA GLU A 193 19.36 -7.62 -19.50
C GLU A 193 18.70 -7.30 -18.14
N ALA A 194 17.75 -6.38 -18.10
CA ALA A 194 16.99 -6.04 -16.89
C ALA A 194 16.23 -7.25 -16.32
N ALA A 195 15.67 -8.13 -17.19
CA ALA A 195 14.96 -9.34 -16.76
C ALA A 195 15.85 -10.36 -16.02
N LYS A 196 17.17 -10.22 -16.08
CA LYS A 196 18.12 -11.07 -15.32
C LYS A 196 18.28 -10.61 -13.88
N LEU A 197 17.89 -9.38 -13.55
CA LEU A 197 17.95 -8.84 -12.20
C LEU A 197 16.86 -9.47 -11.33
N GLU A 198 17.18 -9.79 -10.09
CA GLU A 198 16.21 -10.35 -9.15
C GLU A 198 15.08 -9.35 -8.88
N GLY A 199 13.85 -9.79 -9.02
CA GLY A 199 12.66 -8.97 -8.82
C GLY A 199 12.19 -8.20 -10.06
N VAL A 200 12.88 -8.30 -11.19
CA VAL A 200 12.45 -7.60 -12.41
C VAL A 200 11.55 -8.49 -13.27
N TYR A 201 10.30 -8.03 -13.47
CA TYR A 201 9.32 -8.64 -14.37
C TYR A 201 9.14 -7.78 -15.62
N VAL A 202 9.40 -8.35 -16.79
CA VAL A 202 9.26 -7.68 -18.10
C VAL A 202 8.08 -8.29 -18.85
N PRO A 203 6.89 -7.63 -18.89
CA PRO A 203 5.67 -8.21 -19.44
C PRO A 203 5.78 -8.70 -20.88
N SER A 204 6.56 -7.99 -21.72
CA SER A 204 6.75 -8.35 -23.13
C SER A 204 7.50 -9.68 -23.35
N LEU A 205 8.11 -10.25 -22.30
CA LEU A 205 8.77 -11.54 -22.34
C LEU A 205 7.86 -12.71 -21.95
N TYR A 206 6.56 -12.47 -21.71
CA TYR A 206 5.60 -13.52 -21.33
C TYR A 206 4.38 -13.48 -22.25
N THR A 207 4.04 -14.62 -22.81
CA THR A 207 2.84 -14.80 -23.64
C THR A 207 1.75 -15.47 -22.83
N HIS A 208 0.56 -14.86 -22.79
CA HIS A 208 -0.63 -15.38 -22.13
C HIS A 208 -1.57 -15.98 -23.16
N THR A 209 -2.04 -17.20 -22.91
CA THR A 209 -3.09 -17.85 -23.70
C THR A 209 -4.29 -18.14 -22.81
N TYR A 210 -5.49 -18.20 -23.42
CA TYR A 210 -6.75 -18.33 -22.71
C TYR A 210 -7.54 -19.51 -23.24
N ASN A 211 -8.28 -20.16 -22.35
CA ASN A 211 -9.28 -21.17 -22.68
C ASN A 211 -10.54 -20.52 -23.29
N PRO A 212 -11.43 -21.29 -23.93
CA PRO A 212 -12.68 -20.76 -24.49
C PRO A 212 -13.62 -20.11 -23.45
N ASP A 213 -13.53 -20.52 -22.18
CA ASP A 213 -14.29 -19.94 -21.06
C ASP A 213 -13.67 -18.65 -20.50
N GLY A 214 -12.55 -18.21 -21.07
CA GLY A 214 -11.85 -17.01 -20.64
C GLY A 214 -10.83 -17.20 -19.51
N THR A 215 -10.70 -18.40 -18.92
CA THR A 215 -9.65 -18.68 -17.92
C THR A 215 -8.27 -18.73 -18.58
N LEU A 216 -7.21 -18.48 -17.81
CA LEU A 216 -5.83 -18.60 -18.30
C LEU A 216 -5.50 -20.07 -18.60
N ALA A 217 -5.04 -20.34 -19.84
CA ALA A 217 -4.57 -21.66 -20.25
C ALA A 217 -3.08 -21.84 -19.98
N ALA A 218 -2.26 -20.83 -20.30
CA ALA A 218 -0.83 -20.85 -20.05
C ALA A 218 -0.22 -19.44 -19.97
N ILE A 219 0.88 -19.33 -19.22
CA ILE A 219 1.81 -18.19 -19.22
C ILE A 219 3.17 -18.74 -19.65
N THR A 220 3.61 -18.37 -20.85
CA THR A 220 4.83 -18.91 -21.46
C THR A 220 5.92 -17.84 -21.49
N PRO A 221 7.04 -18.03 -20.74
CA PRO A 221 8.18 -17.13 -20.82
C PRO A 221 8.93 -17.27 -22.14
N ALA A 222 9.44 -16.16 -22.67
CA ALA A 222 10.35 -16.15 -23.80
C ALA A 222 11.70 -16.81 -23.43
N PRO A 223 12.50 -17.29 -24.40
CA PRO A 223 13.81 -17.85 -24.12
C PRO A 223 14.69 -16.87 -23.31
N GLY A 224 15.21 -17.33 -22.18
CA GLY A 224 16.05 -16.55 -21.27
C GLY A 224 15.28 -15.73 -20.21
N ALA A 225 13.94 -15.64 -20.29
CA ALA A 225 13.14 -15.06 -19.21
C ALA A 225 12.93 -16.10 -18.08
N PRO A 226 12.94 -15.68 -16.80
CA PRO A 226 12.69 -16.60 -15.69
C PRO A 226 11.25 -17.11 -15.70
N ALA A 227 11.06 -18.41 -15.44
CA ALA A 227 9.71 -18.99 -15.32
C ALA A 227 8.90 -18.36 -14.16
N ARG A 228 9.60 -17.92 -13.12
CA ARG A 228 9.02 -17.20 -11.98
C ARG A 228 9.96 -16.08 -11.54
N VAL A 229 9.40 -14.91 -11.29
CA VAL A 229 10.12 -13.74 -10.81
C VAL A 229 10.06 -13.69 -9.29
N LYS A 230 11.20 -13.95 -8.66
CA LYS A 230 11.34 -13.92 -7.20
C LYS A 230 11.39 -12.46 -6.72
N LYS A 231 10.58 -12.14 -5.73
CA LYS A 231 10.55 -10.83 -5.08
C LYS A 231 11.90 -10.48 -4.45
N ARG A 232 12.39 -9.26 -4.69
CA ARG A 232 13.56 -8.70 -4.00
C ARG A 232 13.23 -8.31 -2.56
N ILE A 233 14.12 -8.55 -1.61
CA ILE A 233 14.05 -8.08 -0.23
C ILE A 233 15.39 -7.49 0.20
N VAL A 234 15.35 -6.50 1.08
CA VAL A 234 16.52 -6.02 1.83
C VAL A 234 16.81 -7.00 2.96
N GLN A 235 18.03 -7.53 3.02
CA GLN A 235 18.39 -8.56 4.00
C GLN A 235 18.62 -8.01 5.41
N ASP A 236 19.24 -6.83 5.53
CA ASP A 236 19.58 -6.19 6.79
C ASP A 236 19.01 -4.76 6.83
N LEU A 237 17.94 -4.56 7.61
CA LEU A 237 17.28 -3.27 7.72
C LEU A 237 18.06 -2.24 8.58
N ASP A 238 18.96 -2.68 9.46
CA ASP A 238 19.82 -1.76 10.22
C ASP A 238 20.84 -1.05 9.33
N ARG A 239 21.26 -1.71 8.24
CA ARG A 239 22.18 -1.17 7.24
C ARG A 239 21.49 -0.55 6.04
N ALA A 240 20.18 -0.78 5.89
CA ALA A 240 19.41 -0.21 4.80
C ALA A 240 19.42 1.31 4.87
N TYR A 241 19.39 1.94 3.69
CA TYR A 241 19.22 3.39 3.60
C TYR A 241 17.94 3.83 4.31
N PHE A 242 18.05 4.86 5.13
CA PHE A 242 16.91 5.54 5.73
C PHE A 242 17.14 7.06 5.65
N PRO A 243 16.17 7.83 5.12
CA PRO A 243 16.33 9.26 4.95
C PRO A 243 16.16 9.98 6.29
N THR A 244 17.25 10.40 6.91
CA THR A 244 17.22 11.27 8.11
C THR A 244 17.06 12.74 7.75
N LYS A 245 17.52 13.15 6.55
CA LYS A 245 17.27 14.46 5.95
C LYS A 245 16.13 14.36 4.94
N THR A 246 14.90 14.48 5.44
CA THR A 246 13.71 14.37 4.59
C THR A 246 13.30 15.73 4.03
N ILE A 247 12.72 15.71 2.82
CA ILE A 247 12.10 16.92 2.27
C ILE A 247 10.97 17.36 3.22
N VAL A 248 11.00 18.62 3.62
CA VAL A 248 9.94 19.24 4.44
C VAL A 248 8.95 19.93 3.51
N PRO A 249 7.70 19.44 3.43
CA PRO A 249 6.70 19.99 2.52
C PRO A 249 6.37 21.46 2.78
N SER A 250 6.17 22.25 1.72
CA SER A 250 5.77 23.66 1.80
C SER A 250 4.25 23.84 2.03
N THR A 251 3.48 22.75 2.03
CA THR A 251 2.04 22.74 2.32
C THR A 251 1.69 21.56 3.20
N GLN A 252 0.55 21.65 3.90
CA GLN A 252 0.08 20.57 4.76
C GLN A 252 -0.15 19.29 3.96
N ILE A 253 0.43 18.18 4.42
CA ILE A 253 0.28 16.84 3.87
C ILE A 253 -0.53 15.94 4.81
N VAL A 254 -0.91 14.73 4.36
CA VAL A 254 -1.74 13.80 5.16
C VAL A 254 -1.01 13.34 6.43
N HIS A 255 0.28 13.05 6.33
CA HIS A 255 1.13 12.63 7.44
C HIS A 255 2.28 13.61 7.66
N ASP A 256 1.96 14.82 8.15
CA ASP A 256 2.93 15.89 8.44
C ASP A 256 3.66 15.61 9.76
N ARG A 257 4.57 14.63 9.72
CA ARG A 257 5.32 14.11 10.86
C ARG A 257 6.49 13.25 10.41
N SER A 258 7.45 13.01 11.29
CA SER A 258 8.51 12.03 11.04
C SER A 258 7.97 10.61 11.15
N ASN A 259 8.13 9.82 10.09
CA ASN A 259 7.73 8.41 10.06
C ASN A 259 8.96 7.53 10.24
N LEU A 260 9.02 6.73 11.28
CA LEU A 260 10.09 5.81 11.60
C LEU A 260 9.66 4.38 11.30
N GLU A 261 10.18 3.78 10.24
CA GLU A 261 9.92 2.39 9.90
C GLU A 261 10.71 1.47 10.83
N ILE A 262 10.00 0.71 11.70
CA ILE A 262 10.61 -0.10 12.74
C ILE A 262 10.90 -1.53 12.29
N PHE A 263 10.04 -2.12 11.48
CA PHE A 263 10.24 -3.44 10.87
C PHE A 263 9.35 -3.63 9.64
N ARG A 264 9.69 -4.62 8.80
CA ARG A 264 8.90 -5.06 7.64
C ARG A 264 8.41 -6.48 7.85
N GLY A 265 7.23 -6.77 7.30
CA GLY A 265 6.53 -8.04 7.46
C GLY A 265 5.58 -8.04 8.65
N CYS A 266 4.92 -9.18 8.88
CA CYS A 266 3.98 -9.37 9.99
C CYS A 266 4.03 -10.81 10.48
N ILE A 267 4.12 -11.02 11.80
CA ILE A 267 4.10 -12.36 12.42
C ILE A 267 2.72 -12.99 12.38
N ARG A 268 1.68 -12.15 12.28
CA ARG A 268 0.28 -12.59 12.28
C ARG A 268 -0.06 -13.27 10.96
N GLY A 269 -1.09 -14.02 10.93
CA GLY A 269 -1.52 -14.77 9.76
C GLY A 269 -2.94 -14.44 9.35
N CYS A 270 -3.38 -13.17 9.49
CA CYS A 270 -4.72 -12.75 9.08
C CYS A 270 -4.95 -13.11 7.61
N ARG A 271 -5.92 -14.00 7.33
CA ARG A 271 -6.10 -14.68 6.04
C ARG A 271 -6.58 -13.77 4.92
N PHE A 272 -7.08 -12.60 5.25
CA PHE A 272 -7.49 -11.56 4.30
C PHE A 272 -6.37 -10.60 3.92
N CYS A 273 -5.31 -10.49 4.72
CA CYS A 273 -4.35 -9.40 4.66
C CYS A 273 -3.20 -9.68 3.69
N GLN A 274 -3.21 -9.06 2.50
CA GLN A 274 -2.14 -9.19 1.50
C GLN A 274 -0.77 -8.76 2.06
N ALA A 275 -0.72 -7.63 2.77
CA ALA A 275 0.52 -7.13 3.36
C ALA A 275 1.15 -8.13 4.34
N GLY A 276 0.31 -8.86 5.12
CA GLY A 276 0.75 -9.90 6.03
C GLY A 276 1.46 -11.08 5.36
N PHE A 277 1.30 -11.28 4.06
CA PHE A 277 1.96 -12.32 3.27
C PHE A 277 3.03 -11.75 2.34
N CYS A 278 2.73 -10.67 1.62
CA CYS A 278 3.64 -10.10 0.62
C CYS A 278 4.90 -9.45 1.22
N TYR A 279 4.84 -8.96 2.46
CA TYR A 279 6.01 -8.37 3.12
C TYR A 279 6.84 -9.36 3.96
N ARG A 280 6.49 -10.65 3.98
CA ARG A 280 7.34 -11.68 4.61
C ARG A 280 8.64 -11.88 3.84
N PRO A 281 9.75 -12.30 4.51
CA PRO A 281 9.93 -12.57 5.93
C PRO A 281 9.95 -11.30 6.78
N ILE A 282 9.83 -11.46 8.12
CA ILE A 282 9.93 -10.33 9.05
C ILE A 282 11.40 -9.99 9.23
N ARG A 283 11.70 -8.71 9.18
CA ARG A 283 13.02 -8.12 9.45
C ARG A 283 12.81 -6.84 10.23
N ALA A 284 13.51 -6.72 11.35
CA ALA A 284 13.39 -5.61 12.28
C ALA A 284 14.71 -4.81 12.33
N LYS A 285 14.62 -3.52 12.61
CA LYS A 285 15.75 -2.69 13.00
C LYS A 285 15.96 -2.80 14.51
N SER A 286 17.20 -2.61 14.97
CA SER A 286 17.52 -2.51 16.39
C SER A 286 16.98 -1.22 16.99
N ALA A 287 16.68 -1.23 18.30
CA ALA A 287 16.23 -0.02 19.02
C ALA A 287 17.27 1.11 18.96
N ASP A 288 18.56 0.80 18.97
CA ASP A 288 19.64 1.78 18.87
C ASP A 288 19.64 2.49 17.50
N THR A 289 19.54 1.72 16.40
CA THR A 289 19.43 2.28 15.04
C THR A 289 18.20 3.18 14.93
N LEU A 290 17.07 2.72 15.47
CA LEU A 290 15.82 3.49 15.44
C LEU A 290 15.89 4.78 16.26
N CYS A 291 16.47 4.75 17.46
CA CYS A 291 16.65 5.95 18.27
C CYS A 291 17.53 6.99 17.55
N ARG A 292 18.64 6.56 16.96
CA ARG A 292 19.54 7.42 16.19
C ARG A 292 18.81 8.04 14.99
N GLN A 293 18.18 7.23 14.14
CA GLN A 293 17.43 7.69 12.96
C GLN A 293 16.30 8.66 13.33
N ALA A 294 15.60 8.41 14.44
CA ALA A 294 14.54 9.26 14.93
C ALA A 294 15.05 10.64 15.34
N ILE A 295 16.13 10.69 16.14
CA ILE A 295 16.72 11.94 16.63
C ILE A 295 17.25 12.77 15.46
N GLU A 296 18.03 12.18 14.56
CA GLU A 296 18.55 12.84 13.36
C GLU A 296 17.41 13.41 12.49
N SER A 297 16.35 12.63 12.27
CA SER A 297 15.20 13.07 11.47
C SER A 297 14.41 14.20 12.13
N LEU A 298 14.24 14.17 13.46
CA LEU A 298 13.54 15.24 14.20
C LEU A 298 14.35 16.53 14.27
N GLU A 299 15.67 16.43 14.43
CA GLU A 299 16.57 17.60 14.45
C GLU A 299 16.63 18.30 13.08
N ASP A 300 16.64 17.51 12.01
CA ASP A 300 16.70 18.05 10.64
C ASP A 300 15.36 18.65 10.18
N SER A 301 14.24 17.94 10.42
CA SER A 301 12.92 18.35 9.92
C SER A 301 12.20 19.38 10.81
N GLY A 302 12.52 19.43 12.09
CA GLY A 302 11.78 20.24 13.07
C GLY A 302 10.37 19.73 13.38
N ASN A 303 10.01 18.50 13.00
CA ASN A 303 8.68 17.93 13.24
C ASN A 303 8.35 17.84 14.73
N SER A 304 7.12 18.19 15.09
CA SER A 304 6.59 18.08 16.47
C SER A 304 5.94 16.72 16.79
N GLU A 305 5.98 15.79 15.85
CA GLU A 305 5.43 14.45 16.01
C GLU A 305 6.32 13.41 15.31
N ILE A 306 6.51 12.26 15.95
CA ILE A 306 7.10 11.06 15.36
C ILE A 306 6.17 9.88 15.47
N THR A 307 6.06 9.10 14.41
CA THR A 307 5.22 7.91 14.31
C THR A 307 6.05 6.67 14.05
N LEU A 308 5.81 5.59 14.81
CA LEU A 308 6.40 4.28 14.55
C LEU A 308 5.61 3.55 13.48
N ALA A 309 6.19 3.38 12.29
CA ALA A 309 5.51 2.75 11.16
C ALA A 309 5.83 1.26 11.09
N SER A 310 4.79 0.42 11.13
CA SER A 310 4.84 -1.02 10.90
C SER A 310 3.43 -1.60 10.70
N LEU A 311 3.34 -2.87 10.30
CA LEU A 311 2.06 -3.57 10.18
C LEU A 311 1.45 -3.97 11.54
N SER A 312 2.26 -4.02 12.62
CA SER A 312 1.80 -4.39 13.96
C SER A 312 2.81 -3.92 15.01
N THR A 313 2.76 -2.65 15.38
CA THR A 313 3.75 -1.99 16.24
C THR A 313 3.92 -2.69 17.59
N SER A 314 2.82 -3.18 18.18
CA SER A 314 2.86 -3.92 19.46
C SER A 314 3.60 -5.26 19.40
N ASP A 315 3.90 -5.76 18.21
CA ASP A 315 4.64 -7.02 18.03
C ASP A 315 6.17 -6.83 17.93
N TYR A 316 6.66 -5.60 17.98
CA TYR A 316 8.09 -5.33 17.99
C TYR A 316 8.72 -5.72 19.34
N ARG A 317 9.76 -6.59 19.30
CA ARG A 317 10.37 -7.16 20.54
C ARG A 317 10.97 -6.11 21.47
N GLU A 318 11.63 -5.11 20.91
CA GLU A 318 12.32 -4.07 21.67
C GLU A 318 11.46 -2.81 21.86
N LEU A 319 10.12 -2.94 21.80
CA LEU A 319 9.21 -1.79 21.84
C LEU A 319 9.38 -0.92 23.10
N GLU A 320 9.56 -1.55 24.27
CA GLU A 320 9.75 -0.82 25.55
C GLU A 320 11.07 -0.06 25.55
N ALA A 321 12.17 -0.70 25.14
CA ALA A 321 13.49 -0.07 25.06
C ALA A 321 13.49 1.09 24.06
N LEU A 322 12.87 0.91 22.88
CA LEU A 322 12.70 1.95 21.88
C LEU A 322 11.87 3.12 22.41
N ALA A 323 10.73 2.83 23.03
CA ALA A 323 9.85 3.86 23.61
C ALA A 323 10.57 4.65 24.71
N ASP A 324 11.34 3.99 25.56
CA ASP A 324 12.14 4.63 26.61
C ASP A 324 13.22 5.55 26.02
N GLY A 325 13.91 5.09 24.97
CA GLY A 325 14.90 5.88 24.26
C GLY A 325 14.31 7.14 23.64
N LEU A 326 13.20 6.97 22.92
CA LEU A 326 12.50 8.07 22.24
C LEU A 326 11.87 9.05 23.23
N LEU A 327 11.21 8.58 24.29
CA LEU A 327 10.57 9.46 25.28
C LEU A 327 11.58 10.32 26.03
N ARG A 328 12.77 9.81 26.35
CA ARG A 328 13.86 10.63 26.92
C ARG A 328 14.24 11.83 26.06
N TYR A 329 14.18 11.69 24.74
CA TYR A 329 14.42 12.78 23.80
C TYR A 329 13.19 13.67 23.59
N CYS A 330 12.01 13.05 23.41
CA CYS A 330 10.77 13.71 22.97
C CYS A 330 10.06 14.48 24.12
N GLU A 331 9.97 13.91 25.36
CA GLU A 331 9.23 14.53 26.46
C GLU A 331 9.73 15.95 26.79
N PRO A 332 11.03 16.21 26.98
CA PRO A 332 11.52 17.56 27.29
C PRO A 332 11.27 18.56 26.16
N ARG A 333 11.19 18.07 24.92
CA ARG A 333 10.98 18.89 23.71
C ARG A 333 9.52 19.02 23.30
N LYS A 334 8.61 18.37 24.03
CA LYS A 334 7.15 18.32 23.74
C LYS A 334 6.83 17.74 22.36
N ILE A 335 7.67 16.82 21.85
CA ILE A 335 7.45 16.10 20.63
C ILE A 335 6.51 14.92 20.91
N ASN A 336 5.46 14.77 20.11
CA ASN A 336 4.48 13.69 20.27
C ASN A 336 5.01 12.37 19.68
N LEU A 337 4.96 11.29 20.48
CA LEU A 337 5.23 9.92 20.02
C LEU A 337 3.90 9.22 19.72
N SER A 338 3.68 8.85 18.45
CA SER A 338 2.48 8.16 17.99
C SER A 338 2.79 6.70 17.69
N LEU A 339 1.97 5.80 18.23
CA LEU A 339 2.03 4.36 18.00
C LEU A 339 0.74 3.92 17.28
N PRO A 340 0.68 4.02 15.96
CA PRO A 340 -0.41 3.44 15.20
C PRO A 340 -0.31 1.92 15.22
N SER A 341 -1.38 1.23 14.88
CA SER A 341 -1.40 -0.24 14.75
C SER A 341 -1.13 -0.99 16.07
N LEU A 342 -1.56 -0.40 17.20
CA LEU A 342 -1.63 -1.15 18.47
C LEU A 342 -2.76 -2.16 18.39
N ARG A 343 -2.46 -3.39 18.79
CA ARG A 343 -3.45 -4.47 18.86
C ARG A 343 -4.06 -4.55 20.27
N ALA A 344 -5.30 -5.00 20.34
CA ALA A 344 -6.01 -5.15 21.61
C ALA A 344 -5.38 -6.22 22.53
N ASP A 345 -4.75 -7.25 21.94
CA ASP A 345 -4.16 -8.39 22.64
C ASP A 345 -2.77 -8.11 23.27
N ASN A 346 -2.13 -6.98 22.95
CA ASN A 346 -0.78 -6.67 23.46
C ASN A 346 -0.67 -5.19 23.86
N PHE A 347 -1.48 -4.78 24.83
CA PHE A 347 -1.62 -3.39 25.24
C PHE A 347 -1.01 -3.13 26.63
N SER A 348 0.19 -2.53 26.68
CA SER A 348 0.81 -2.12 27.93
C SER A 348 0.20 -0.83 28.45
N ARG A 349 -0.51 -0.89 29.60
CA ARG A 349 -1.10 0.27 30.28
C ARG A 349 -0.04 1.32 30.64
N GLU A 350 1.12 0.87 31.11
CA GLU A 350 2.20 1.76 31.53
C GLU A 350 2.76 2.56 30.35
N LEU A 351 3.07 1.88 29.25
CA LEU A 351 3.55 2.50 28.01
C LEU A 351 2.54 3.53 27.49
N MET A 352 1.24 3.17 27.50
CA MET A 352 0.17 4.05 27.08
C MET A 352 0.09 5.33 27.92
N LEU A 353 0.14 5.21 29.26
CA LEU A 353 0.07 6.37 30.17
C LEU A 353 1.28 7.31 29.99
N ARG A 354 2.44 6.75 29.65
CA ARG A 354 3.66 7.55 29.39
C ARG A 354 3.53 8.34 28.08
N ILE A 355 3.09 7.70 26.99
CA ILE A 355 2.88 8.35 25.69
C ILE A 355 1.86 9.47 25.78
N GLN A 356 0.80 9.29 26.57
CA GLN A 356 -0.26 10.30 26.76
C GLN A 356 0.16 11.58 27.47
N LYS A 357 1.26 11.59 28.19
CA LYS A 357 1.75 12.81 28.86
C LYS A 357 1.95 13.98 27.89
N VAL A 358 2.30 13.67 26.63
CA VAL A 358 2.49 14.69 25.59
C VAL A 358 1.18 15.03 24.88
N ARG A 359 0.44 14.01 24.39
CA ARG A 359 -0.84 14.20 23.70
C ARG A 359 -1.71 12.94 23.79
N LYS A 360 -3.01 13.11 24.05
CA LYS A 360 -3.99 12.01 23.96
C LYS A 360 -4.26 11.68 22.51
N SER A 361 -3.97 10.44 22.09
CA SER A 361 -4.37 9.90 20.80
C SER A 361 -5.77 9.26 20.86
N GLY A 362 -6.47 9.18 19.73
CA GLY A 362 -7.72 8.42 19.62
C GLY A 362 -7.48 6.92 19.75
N LEU A 363 -8.44 6.19 20.29
CA LEU A 363 -8.40 4.74 20.39
C LEU A 363 -9.02 4.12 19.13
N THR A 364 -8.27 3.24 18.46
CA THR A 364 -8.72 2.59 17.23
C THR A 364 -8.48 1.09 17.34
N PHE A 365 -9.51 0.30 17.10
CA PHE A 365 -9.44 -1.16 17.02
C PHE A 365 -10.02 -1.66 15.71
N ALA A 366 -9.44 -2.72 15.20
CA ALA A 366 -9.91 -3.43 14.02
C ALA A 366 -10.20 -4.90 14.38
N PRO A 367 -11.36 -5.22 14.98
CA PRO A 367 -11.76 -6.60 15.21
C PRO A 367 -11.97 -7.38 13.91
N GLU A 368 -12.32 -6.68 12.84
CA GLU A 368 -12.59 -7.12 11.47
C GLU A 368 -13.88 -7.94 11.33
N ALA A 369 -14.29 -8.70 12.37
CA ALA A 369 -15.47 -9.55 12.38
C ALA A 369 -16.22 -9.46 13.72
N GLY A 370 -17.55 -9.60 13.68
CA GLY A 370 -18.43 -9.45 14.85
C GLY A 370 -18.33 -10.58 15.85
N THR A 371 -18.25 -11.83 15.38
CA THR A 371 -18.22 -13.03 16.24
C THR A 371 -16.82 -13.61 16.40
N GLN A 372 -16.61 -14.37 17.50
CA GLN A 372 -15.35 -15.10 17.70
C GLN A 372 -15.13 -16.13 16.60
N ARG A 373 -16.19 -16.87 16.20
CA ARG A 373 -16.14 -17.82 15.11
C ARG A 373 -15.53 -17.24 13.83
N LEU A 374 -16.03 -16.06 13.42
CA LEU A 374 -15.55 -15.45 12.18
C LEU A 374 -14.15 -14.82 12.37
N ARG A 375 -13.81 -14.28 13.56
CA ARG A 375 -12.44 -13.86 13.89
C ARG A 375 -11.44 -15.02 13.80
N ASP A 376 -11.83 -16.21 14.21
CA ASP A 376 -11.01 -17.43 14.09
C ASP A 376 -10.89 -17.87 12.63
N ALA A 377 -12.00 -17.83 11.87
CA ALA A 377 -12.00 -18.12 10.43
C ALA A 377 -11.05 -17.23 9.63
N ILE A 378 -11.01 -15.94 9.93
CA ILE A 378 -10.09 -14.98 9.28
C ILE A 378 -8.70 -14.93 9.94
N ASN A 379 -8.48 -15.73 10.97
CA ASN A 379 -7.24 -15.80 11.77
C ASN A 379 -6.80 -14.41 12.31
N LYS A 380 -7.76 -13.67 12.86
CA LYS A 380 -7.44 -12.35 13.44
C LYS A 380 -6.67 -12.50 14.76
N ASN A 381 -6.83 -13.63 15.46
CA ASN A 381 -6.17 -13.92 16.74
C ASN A 381 -6.36 -12.79 17.76
N VAL A 382 -7.60 -12.35 17.92
CA VAL A 382 -8.04 -11.40 18.95
C VAL A 382 -9.36 -11.91 19.52
N THR A 383 -9.41 -12.14 20.82
CA THR A 383 -10.61 -12.60 21.51
C THR A 383 -11.55 -11.44 21.87
N GLU A 384 -12.82 -11.76 22.09
CA GLU A 384 -13.78 -10.78 22.58
C GLU A 384 -13.36 -10.23 23.96
N GLU A 385 -12.86 -11.09 24.83
CA GLU A 385 -12.39 -10.71 26.17
C GLU A 385 -11.23 -9.70 26.10
N GLU A 386 -10.25 -9.92 25.21
CA GLU A 386 -9.14 -8.97 24.99
C GLU A 386 -9.63 -7.62 24.51
N ILE A 387 -10.60 -7.59 23.59
CA ILE A 387 -11.20 -6.33 23.12
C ILE A 387 -11.87 -5.57 24.27
N LEU A 388 -12.71 -6.27 25.05
CA LEU A 388 -13.46 -5.67 26.15
C LEU A 388 -12.55 -5.23 27.30
N SER A 389 -11.54 -6.03 27.65
CA SER A 389 -10.53 -5.69 28.67
C SER A 389 -9.71 -4.46 28.29
N THR A 390 -9.32 -4.37 27.02
CA THR A 390 -8.58 -3.20 26.51
C THR A 390 -9.47 -1.95 26.53
N CYS A 391 -10.75 -2.08 26.17
CA CYS A 391 -11.71 -0.99 26.29
C CYS A 391 -11.90 -0.55 27.75
N ALA A 392 -12.00 -1.50 28.71
CA ALA A 392 -12.11 -1.20 30.13
C ALA A 392 -10.91 -0.40 30.64
N THR A 393 -9.71 -0.85 30.29
CA THR A 393 -8.45 -0.16 30.63
C THR A 393 -8.41 1.27 30.09
N ALA A 394 -8.79 1.45 28.83
CA ALA A 394 -8.84 2.75 28.18
C ALA A 394 -9.87 3.69 28.83
N PHE A 395 -11.09 3.20 29.07
CA PHE A 395 -12.15 4.01 29.66
C PHE A 395 -11.84 4.42 31.11
N SER A 396 -11.20 3.53 31.88
CA SER A 396 -10.65 3.84 33.19
C SER A 396 -9.55 4.93 33.13
N GLY A 397 -8.80 4.98 32.03
CA GLY A 397 -7.81 6.01 31.72
C GLY A 397 -8.41 7.32 31.18
N GLY A 398 -9.75 7.40 31.07
CA GLY A 398 -10.48 8.64 30.70
C GLY A 398 -10.68 8.82 29.18
N TRP A 399 -10.55 7.76 28.36
CA TRP A 399 -11.00 7.80 26.98
C TRP A 399 -12.52 7.77 26.90
N ASN A 400 -13.07 8.50 25.96
CA ASN A 400 -14.50 8.58 25.68
C ASN A 400 -14.83 8.53 24.19
N SER A 401 -13.87 8.11 23.37
CA SER A 401 -14.07 7.90 21.93
C SER A 401 -13.30 6.66 21.48
N VAL A 402 -13.97 5.81 20.69
CA VAL A 402 -13.39 4.57 20.10
C VAL A 402 -13.76 4.52 18.63
N LYS A 403 -12.79 4.18 17.77
CA LYS A 403 -13.02 3.82 16.38
C LYS A 403 -12.93 2.31 16.21
N LEU A 404 -13.92 1.72 15.54
CA LEU A 404 -14.02 0.29 15.28
C LEU A 404 -14.10 0.04 13.79
N TYR A 405 -13.25 -0.85 13.28
CA TYR A 405 -13.24 -1.25 11.88
C TYR A 405 -13.62 -2.72 11.73
N PHE A 406 -14.52 -2.98 10.77
CA PHE A 406 -14.99 -4.31 10.40
C PHE A 406 -15.01 -4.45 8.87
N MET A 407 -15.11 -5.69 8.40
CA MET A 407 -15.36 -6.01 7.01
C MET A 407 -16.67 -6.78 6.89
N LEU A 408 -17.39 -6.57 5.79
CA LEU A 408 -18.57 -7.33 5.36
C LEU A 408 -18.26 -8.07 4.06
N GLY A 409 -18.77 -9.28 3.91
CA GLY A 409 -18.51 -10.15 2.76
C GLY A 409 -17.29 -11.05 2.92
N LEU A 410 -16.84 -11.27 4.14
CA LEU A 410 -15.78 -12.23 4.44
C LEU A 410 -16.20 -13.66 4.07
N PRO A 411 -15.29 -14.52 3.56
CA PRO A 411 -15.59 -15.92 3.35
C PRO A 411 -16.12 -16.58 4.63
N THR A 412 -17.18 -17.37 4.52
CA THR A 412 -17.92 -18.04 5.61
C THR A 412 -18.76 -17.12 6.52
N GLU A 413 -18.86 -15.83 6.23
CA GLU A 413 -19.66 -14.89 7.02
C GLU A 413 -21.16 -15.21 6.90
N THR A 414 -21.87 -15.22 8.04
CA THR A 414 -23.32 -15.42 8.16
C THR A 414 -24.02 -14.16 8.69
N ASP A 415 -25.35 -14.14 8.69
CA ASP A 415 -26.12 -13.02 9.23
C ASP A 415 -25.88 -12.84 10.74
N GLU A 416 -25.65 -13.94 11.47
CA GLU A 416 -25.29 -13.91 12.89
C GLU A 416 -23.95 -13.22 13.13
N ASP A 417 -22.99 -13.37 12.20
CA ASP A 417 -21.70 -12.67 12.30
C ASP A 417 -21.86 -11.16 12.08
N VAL A 418 -22.75 -10.76 11.17
CA VAL A 418 -23.06 -9.37 10.92
C VAL A 418 -23.78 -8.74 12.14
N ILE A 419 -24.78 -9.42 12.70
CA ILE A 419 -25.46 -9.01 13.93
C ILE A 419 -24.48 -8.94 15.11
N GLY A 420 -23.55 -9.87 15.19
CA GLY A 420 -22.49 -9.92 16.20
C GLY A 420 -21.62 -8.64 16.25
N ILE A 421 -21.55 -7.85 15.16
CA ILE A 421 -20.91 -6.53 15.18
C ILE A 421 -21.66 -5.58 16.12
N ALA A 422 -22.99 -5.53 15.99
CA ALA A 422 -23.83 -4.69 16.87
C ALA A 422 -23.77 -5.18 18.33
N GLU A 423 -23.79 -6.50 18.55
CA GLU A 423 -23.67 -7.07 19.90
C GLU A 423 -22.34 -6.68 20.56
N LEU A 424 -21.23 -6.75 19.84
CA LEU A 424 -19.92 -6.33 20.35
C LEU A 424 -19.90 -4.83 20.70
N VAL A 425 -20.52 -3.99 19.86
CA VAL A 425 -20.67 -2.56 20.15
C VAL A 425 -21.45 -2.34 21.45
N TYR A 426 -22.54 -3.07 21.69
CA TYR A 426 -23.32 -2.96 22.94
C TYR A 426 -22.54 -3.46 24.17
N LYS A 427 -21.74 -4.52 24.04
CA LYS A 427 -20.83 -4.97 25.11
C LYS A 427 -19.78 -3.89 25.44
N ILE A 428 -19.18 -3.25 24.44
CA ILE A 428 -18.25 -2.12 24.63
C ILE A 428 -18.94 -0.95 25.34
N LEU A 429 -20.18 -0.64 24.97
CA LEU A 429 -20.98 0.40 25.64
C LEU A 429 -21.25 0.05 27.11
N GLN A 430 -21.53 -1.22 27.41
CA GLN A 430 -21.69 -1.68 28.79
C GLN A 430 -20.38 -1.52 29.59
N VAL A 431 -19.24 -1.96 29.03
CA VAL A 431 -17.92 -1.77 29.65
C VAL A 431 -17.63 -0.31 29.95
N TRP A 432 -18.03 0.63 29.07
CA TRP A 432 -17.88 2.06 29.34
C TRP A 432 -18.78 2.53 30.49
N ARG A 433 -20.01 2.05 30.60
CA ARG A 433 -20.92 2.38 31.72
C ARG A 433 -20.34 1.94 33.06
N GLU A 434 -19.65 0.83 33.11
CA GLU A 434 -19.04 0.23 34.29
C GLU A 434 -17.73 0.92 34.69
N ASN A 435 -16.88 1.25 33.72
CA ASN A 435 -15.48 1.65 33.92
C ASN A 435 -15.20 3.14 33.58
N GLY A 436 -16.13 3.87 32.97
CA GLY A 436 -15.88 5.23 32.50
C GLY A 436 -15.62 6.21 33.66
N SER A 437 -14.37 6.68 33.75
CA SER A 437 -13.99 7.74 34.70
C SER A 437 -14.34 9.09 34.10
N GLY A 438 -15.36 9.75 34.66
CA GLY A 438 -15.74 11.11 34.25
C GLY A 438 -16.95 11.16 33.32
N LYS A 439 -18.10 10.82 33.85
CA LYS A 439 -19.43 10.85 33.20
C LYS A 439 -19.89 12.23 32.68
N LYS A 440 -19.01 13.26 32.64
CA LYS A 440 -19.32 14.57 32.08
C LYS A 440 -19.40 14.61 30.56
N ARG A 441 -18.77 13.65 29.85
CA ARG A 441 -18.86 13.51 28.39
C ARG A 441 -19.32 12.09 28.07
N GLY A 442 -20.30 11.94 27.17
CA GLY A 442 -20.76 10.65 26.68
C GLY A 442 -19.69 9.88 25.89
N LEU A 443 -19.87 8.58 25.73
CA LEU A 443 -19.07 7.79 24.80
C LEU A 443 -19.42 8.14 23.35
N SER A 444 -18.44 8.20 22.47
CA SER A 444 -18.59 8.26 21.02
C SER A 444 -17.95 7.02 20.40
N ILE A 445 -18.70 6.27 19.61
CA ILE A 445 -18.21 5.12 18.86
C ILE A 445 -18.33 5.44 17.38
N ASN A 446 -17.19 5.50 16.67
CA ASN A 446 -17.15 5.59 15.22
C ASN A 446 -16.99 4.17 14.67
N LEU A 447 -18.03 3.64 14.07
CA LEU A 447 -18.05 2.31 13.47
C LEU A 447 -17.92 2.44 11.96
N ALA A 448 -16.97 1.71 11.37
CA ALA A 448 -16.84 1.66 9.92
C ALA A 448 -16.78 0.22 9.43
N THR A 449 -17.50 -0.08 8.34
CA THR A 449 -17.41 -1.35 7.63
C THR A 449 -16.90 -1.15 6.21
N ALA A 450 -15.97 -2.01 5.80
CA ALA A 450 -15.47 -2.07 4.43
C ALA A 450 -16.07 -3.27 3.70
N TYR A 451 -16.35 -3.14 2.43
CA TYR A 451 -16.67 -4.27 1.56
C TYR A 451 -15.38 -5.06 1.30
N PHE A 452 -15.40 -6.35 1.59
CA PHE A 452 -14.19 -7.17 1.52
C PHE A 452 -13.70 -7.33 0.08
N VAL A 453 -12.43 -6.99 -0.15
CA VAL A 453 -11.74 -7.14 -1.43
C VAL A 453 -10.71 -8.26 -1.34
N HIS A 454 -10.86 -9.25 -2.20
CA HIS A 454 -9.93 -10.37 -2.29
C HIS A 454 -8.62 -9.95 -2.95
N LYS A 455 -7.50 -10.26 -2.32
CA LYS A 455 -6.18 -9.87 -2.82
C LYS A 455 -5.33 -11.08 -3.20
N PRO A 456 -4.46 -10.96 -4.22
CA PRO A 456 -3.45 -11.96 -4.56
C PRO A 456 -2.59 -12.38 -3.37
N PHE A 457 -2.10 -13.61 -3.39
CA PHE A 457 -1.23 -14.18 -2.36
C PHE A 457 -1.81 -14.24 -0.95
N THR A 458 -3.14 -14.26 -0.83
CA THR A 458 -3.84 -14.51 0.43
C THR A 458 -4.55 -15.88 0.40
N PRO A 459 -4.83 -16.51 1.55
CA PRO A 459 -5.69 -17.70 1.62
C PRO A 459 -7.05 -17.53 0.96
N PHE A 460 -7.55 -16.29 0.86
CA PHE A 460 -8.83 -15.96 0.26
C PHE A 460 -8.76 -15.55 -1.21
N GLN A 461 -7.60 -15.65 -1.86
CA GLN A 461 -7.44 -15.27 -3.27
C GLN A 461 -8.35 -16.04 -4.25
N TRP A 462 -8.82 -17.23 -3.88
CA TRP A 462 -9.72 -18.06 -4.70
C TRP A 462 -11.21 -17.80 -4.43
N ALA A 463 -11.53 -17.13 -3.33
CA ALA A 463 -12.93 -16.94 -2.94
C ALA A 463 -13.65 -15.96 -3.87
N ALA A 464 -14.95 -16.17 -4.06
CA ALA A 464 -15.81 -15.21 -4.73
C ALA A 464 -16.11 -14.01 -3.83
N GLN A 465 -16.12 -12.82 -4.39
CA GLN A 465 -16.68 -11.64 -3.72
C GLN A 465 -18.21 -11.78 -3.68
N ILE A 466 -18.87 -11.43 -2.60
CA ILE A 466 -20.34 -11.36 -2.58
C ILE A 466 -20.80 -10.27 -3.58
N THR A 467 -22.07 -10.32 -4.01
CA THR A 467 -22.58 -9.28 -4.91
C THR A 467 -22.78 -7.94 -4.18
N PRO A 468 -22.83 -6.80 -4.88
CA PRO A 468 -23.14 -5.50 -4.28
C PRO A 468 -24.49 -5.48 -3.55
N GLU A 469 -25.50 -6.19 -4.09
CA GLU A 469 -26.83 -6.30 -3.48
C GLU A 469 -26.77 -7.04 -2.14
N GLU A 470 -26.01 -8.15 -2.10
CA GLU A 470 -25.81 -8.90 -0.85
C GLU A 470 -24.98 -8.09 0.17
N TYR A 471 -24.00 -7.33 -0.28
CA TYR A 471 -23.27 -6.42 0.60
C TYR A 471 -24.20 -5.37 1.22
N LEU A 472 -25.00 -4.70 0.41
CA LEU A 472 -25.97 -3.70 0.90
C LEU A 472 -27.03 -4.32 1.81
N ARG A 473 -27.50 -5.54 1.51
CA ARG A 473 -28.38 -6.28 2.42
C ARG A 473 -27.76 -6.45 3.80
N ARG A 474 -26.47 -6.82 3.87
CA ARG A 474 -25.73 -6.95 5.15
C ARG A 474 -25.51 -5.61 5.84
N VAL A 475 -25.25 -4.55 5.10
CA VAL A 475 -25.18 -3.18 5.65
C VAL A 475 -26.51 -2.82 6.30
N HIS A 476 -27.63 -3.04 5.63
CA HIS A 476 -28.97 -2.76 6.18
C HIS A 476 -29.29 -3.65 7.38
N LEU A 477 -28.89 -4.92 7.35
CA LEU A 477 -29.04 -5.82 8.50
C LEU A 477 -28.29 -5.29 9.73
N LEU A 478 -27.05 -4.82 9.56
CA LEU A 478 -26.29 -4.19 10.64
C LEU A 478 -26.95 -2.90 11.13
N GLN A 479 -27.38 -2.02 10.23
CA GLN A 479 -28.08 -0.78 10.57
C GLN A 479 -29.36 -1.04 11.38
N ALA A 480 -30.14 -2.07 11.02
CA ALA A 480 -31.35 -2.46 11.71
C ALA A 480 -31.10 -2.97 13.15
N ASN A 481 -29.88 -3.31 13.50
CA ASN A 481 -29.48 -3.77 14.84
C ASN A 481 -28.67 -2.72 15.63
N LEU A 482 -28.37 -1.54 15.04
CA LEU A 482 -27.60 -0.46 15.69
C LEU A 482 -28.51 0.68 16.11
N HIS A 483 -29.03 0.66 17.36
CA HIS A 483 -29.95 1.67 17.87
C HIS A 483 -29.31 2.69 18.84
N ALA A 484 -28.02 2.51 19.19
CA ALA A 484 -27.34 3.35 20.16
C ALA A 484 -26.97 4.72 19.56
N LYS A 485 -27.52 5.82 20.14
CA LYS A 485 -27.26 7.20 19.65
C LYS A 485 -25.81 7.67 19.70
N CYS A 486 -24.95 6.95 20.42
CA CYS A 486 -23.52 7.26 20.53
C CYS A 486 -22.68 6.61 19.40
N VAL A 487 -23.31 5.89 18.47
CA VAL A 487 -22.64 5.22 17.35
C VAL A 487 -22.86 6.04 16.08
N ASP A 488 -21.75 6.47 15.45
CA ASP A 488 -21.71 6.99 14.09
C ASP A 488 -21.25 5.84 13.19
N TYR A 489 -22.16 5.27 12.37
CA TYR A 489 -21.87 4.16 11.48
C TYR A 489 -21.70 4.63 10.05
N ARG A 490 -20.59 4.24 9.44
CA ARG A 490 -20.25 4.49 8.03
C ARG A 490 -19.84 3.19 7.34
N TYR A 491 -20.09 3.10 6.06
CA TYR A 491 -19.67 1.96 5.23
C TYR A 491 -19.09 2.48 3.92
N HIS A 492 -18.23 1.66 3.30
CA HIS A 492 -17.63 1.97 2.01
C HIS A 492 -18.63 1.70 0.88
N GLU A 493 -18.57 2.52 -0.15
CA GLU A 493 -19.36 2.31 -1.37
C GLU A 493 -18.94 0.99 -2.07
N SER A 494 -19.94 0.25 -2.58
CA SER A 494 -19.72 -1.06 -3.19
C SER A 494 -18.93 -0.98 -4.48
N ASP A 495 -19.20 0.04 -5.29
CA ASP A 495 -18.68 0.17 -6.65
C ASP A 495 -17.17 0.37 -6.70
N LEU A 496 -16.65 1.22 -5.79
CA LEU A 496 -15.21 1.42 -5.66
C LEU A 496 -14.50 0.12 -5.27
N SER A 497 -15.04 -0.60 -4.27
CA SER A 497 -14.47 -1.88 -3.81
C SER A 497 -14.57 -2.99 -4.87
N ARG A 498 -15.63 -2.96 -5.71
CA ARG A 498 -15.76 -3.88 -6.83
C ARG A 498 -14.73 -3.61 -7.91
N LEU A 499 -14.53 -2.34 -8.29
CA LEU A 499 -13.50 -1.96 -9.23
C LEU A 499 -12.10 -2.30 -8.71
N GLU A 500 -11.83 -2.04 -7.43
CA GLU A 500 -10.58 -2.43 -6.76
C GLU A 500 -10.33 -3.95 -6.89
N ALA A 501 -11.37 -4.77 -6.68
CA ALA A 501 -11.25 -6.22 -6.81
C ALA A 501 -10.92 -6.65 -8.25
N VAL A 502 -11.51 -6.00 -9.27
CA VAL A 502 -11.16 -6.24 -10.67
C VAL A 502 -9.70 -5.90 -10.95
N MET A 503 -9.23 -4.74 -10.49
CA MET A 503 -7.84 -4.31 -10.70
C MET A 503 -6.84 -5.19 -9.94
N ALA A 504 -7.15 -5.59 -8.72
CA ALA A 504 -6.28 -6.44 -7.90
C ALA A 504 -6.15 -7.87 -8.46
N ARG A 505 -7.22 -8.43 -9.06
CA ARG A 505 -7.31 -9.82 -9.50
C ARG A 505 -7.29 -10.00 -11.01
N GLY A 506 -7.30 -8.90 -11.75
CA GLY A 506 -7.39 -8.87 -13.20
C GLY A 506 -6.19 -9.50 -13.91
N ASP A 507 -6.43 -10.05 -15.07
CA ASP A 507 -5.40 -10.45 -16.00
C ASP A 507 -5.07 -9.30 -16.99
N ARG A 508 -4.17 -9.57 -17.95
CA ARG A 508 -3.69 -8.57 -18.92
C ARG A 508 -4.81 -7.92 -19.74
N ARG A 509 -5.93 -8.61 -19.94
CA ARG A 509 -7.08 -8.08 -20.69
C ARG A 509 -7.72 -6.87 -19.99
N VAL A 510 -7.62 -6.76 -18.66
CA VAL A 510 -8.11 -5.60 -17.89
C VAL A 510 -7.43 -4.31 -18.36
N GLY A 511 -6.21 -4.38 -18.89
CA GLY A 511 -5.54 -3.24 -19.50
C GLY A 511 -6.32 -2.59 -20.65
N LYS A 512 -7.13 -3.37 -21.39
CA LYS A 512 -8.02 -2.82 -22.44
C LYS A 512 -9.13 -1.98 -21.81
N ALA A 513 -9.76 -2.47 -20.74
CA ALA A 513 -10.79 -1.70 -20.02
C ALA A 513 -10.19 -0.43 -19.39
N LEU A 514 -8.97 -0.52 -18.85
CA LEU A 514 -8.26 0.64 -18.31
C LEU A 514 -7.97 1.71 -19.39
N LEU A 515 -7.60 1.29 -20.61
CA LEU A 515 -7.41 2.21 -21.73
C LEU A 515 -8.74 2.86 -22.17
N GLU A 516 -9.83 2.09 -22.23
CA GLU A 516 -11.16 2.63 -22.53
C GLU A 516 -11.66 3.59 -21.45
N ALA A 517 -11.44 3.27 -20.16
CA ALA A 517 -11.77 4.15 -19.05
C ALA A 517 -10.98 5.48 -19.13
N HIS A 518 -9.69 5.41 -19.46
CA HIS A 518 -8.88 6.60 -19.72
C HIS A 518 -9.46 7.44 -20.87
N ASN A 519 -9.85 6.82 -21.99
CA ASN A 519 -10.50 7.49 -23.13
C ASN A 519 -11.84 8.14 -22.76
N LEU A 520 -12.57 7.58 -21.78
CA LEU A 520 -13.79 8.14 -21.20
C LEU A 520 -13.53 9.23 -20.15
N GLY A 521 -12.27 9.49 -19.83
CA GLY A 521 -11.84 10.53 -18.90
C GLY A 521 -11.83 10.11 -17.43
N CYS A 522 -11.81 8.80 -17.14
CA CYS A 522 -11.59 8.31 -15.76
C CYS A 522 -10.18 8.65 -15.30
N ARG A 523 -10.09 9.27 -14.14
CA ARG A 523 -8.87 9.64 -13.44
C ARG A 523 -9.17 10.00 -12.01
N LEU A 524 -8.17 9.97 -11.13
CA LEU A 524 -8.33 10.23 -9.70
C LEU A 524 -9.43 9.35 -9.06
N ASP A 525 -9.55 8.10 -9.51
CA ASP A 525 -10.63 7.18 -9.10
C ASP A 525 -10.59 6.84 -7.58
N GLY A 526 -9.49 7.10 -6.90
CA GLY A 526 -9.40 7.01 -5.43
C GLY A 526 -10.10 8.17 -4.68
N TRP A 527 -10.68 9.15 -5.40
CA TRP A 527 -11.32 10.33 -4.85
C TRP A 527 -12.79 10.39 -5.25
N ASP A 528 -13.69 10.42 -4.28
CA ASP A 528 -15.15 10.36 -4.49
C ASP A 528 -15.67 11.40 -5.49
N GLU A 529 -15.01 12.57 -5.56
CA GLU A 529 -15.37 13.68 -6.45
C GLU A 529 -15.11 13.37 -7.94
N TYR A 530 -14.26 12.39 -8.23
CA TYR A 530 -13.85 12.02 -9.60
C TYR A 530 -14.27 10.62 -10.00
N PHE A 531 -14.58 9.76 -9.02
CA PHE A 531 -14.97 8.39 -9.28
C PHE A 531 -16.32 8.32 -10.01
N ASP A 532 -16.35 7.68 -11.17
CA ASP A 532 -17.54 7.53 -12.01
C ASP A 532 -17.65 6.07 -12.47
N TYR A 533 -18.41 5.29 -11.72
CA TYR A 533 -18.55 3.86 -11.96
C TYR A 533 -19.25 3.52 -13.28
N GLU A 534 -20.19 4.36 -13.75
CA GLU A 534 -20.88 4.15 -15.02
C GLU A 534 -19.92 4.22 -16.22
N LYS A 535 -18.92 5.13 -16.17
CA LYS A 535 -17.86 5.15 -17.19
C LYS A 535 -17.01 3.88 -17.16
N TRP A 536 -16.74 3.33 -15.97
CA TRP A 536 -16.03 2.06 -15.85
C TRP A 536 -16.82 0.89 -16.40
N LEU A 537 -18.14 0.81 -16.16
CA LEU A 537 -19.01 -0.20 -16.77
C LEU A 537 -19.01 -0.10 -18.29
N GLU A 538 -19.10 1.12 -18.85
CA GLU A 538 -18.98 1.35 -20.29
C GLU A 538 -17.59 0.94 -20.82
N ALA A 539 -16.50 1.22 -20.08
CA ALA A 539 -15.17 0.81 -20.46
C ALA A 539 -15.02 -0.72 -20.52
N PHE A 540 -15.56 -1.45 -19.54
CA PHE A 540 -15.59 -2.91 -19.56
C PHE A 540 -16.40 -3.44 -20.75
N ARG A 541 -17.56 -2.86 -21.02
CA ARG A 541 -18.40 -3.22 -22.17
C ARG A 541 -17.66 -3.03 -23.50
N ARG A 542 -16.94 -1.90 -23.68
CA ARG A 542 -16.12 -1.64 -24.88
C ARG A 542 -14.95 -2.60 -25.01
N ALA A 543 -14.34 -2.97 -23.90
CA ALA A 543 -13.25 -3.94 -23.84
C ALA A 543 -13.73 -5.40 -24.07
N GLY A 544 -15.04 -5.65 -24.05
CA GLY A 544 -15.63 -6.99 -24.14
C GLY A 544 -15.35 -7.84 -22.90
N LEU A 545 -15.30 -7.21 -21.72
CA LEU A 545 -15.02 -7.83 -20.44
C LEU A 545 -16.20 -7.71 -19.48
N ASP A 546 -16.37 -8.72 -18.65
CA ASP A 546 -17.33 -8.73 -17.56
C ASP A 546 -16.60 -8.58 -16.22
N PRO A 547 -16.87 -7.51 -15.43
CA PRO A 547 -16.28 -7.36 -14.10
C PRO A 547 -16.55 -8.55 -13.17
N ASP A 548 -17.68 -9.23 -13.32
CA ASP A 548 -18.04 -10.39 -12.50
C ASP A 548 -17.12 -11.58 -12.70
N PHE A 549 -16.51 -11.68 -13.88
CA PHE A 549 -15.49 -12.69 -14.15
C PHE A 549 -14.30 -12.61 -13.17
N TYR A 550 -13.94 -11.41 -12.72
CA TYR A 550 -12.83 -11.16 -11.81
C TYR A 550 -13.26 -11.04 -10.33
N THR A 551 -14.54 -10.86 -10.05
CA THR A 551 -15.06 -10.57 -8.71
C THR A 551 -15.92 -11.71 -8.16
N THR A 552 -17.15 -11.84 -8.60
CA THR A 552 -18.17 -12.74 -8.04
C THR A 552 -18.03 -14.19 -8.49
N ARG A 553 -17.30 -14.45 -9.59
CA ARG A 553 -17.08 -15.81 -10.07
C ARG A 553 -16.29 -16.68 -9.09
N GLY A 554 -15.29 -16.15 -8.39
CA GLY A 554 -14.31 -16.95 -7.67
C GLY A 554 -13.35 -17.68 -8.62
N TYR A 555 -12.26 -18.24 -8.08
CA TYR A 555 -11.28 -19.02 -8.86
C TYR A 555 -11.22 -20.47 -8.38
N GLY A 556 -11.04 -21.40 -9.32
CA GLY A 556 -10.71 -22.79 -8.99
C GLY A 556 -9.33 -22.87 -8.31
N VAL A 557 -9.15 -23.84 -7.38
CA VAL A 557 -7.86 -24.01 -6.70
C VAL A 557 -6.75 -24.47 -7.65
N ASP A 558 -7.13 -25.15 -8.75
CA ASP A 558 -6.22 -25.61 -9.80
C ASP A 558 -6.16 -24.64 -11.00
N GLU A 559 -6.90 -23.55 -10.94
CA GLU A 559 -6.91 -22.53 -12.00
C GLU A 559 -5.60 -21.74 -12.00
N LEU A 560 -5.05 -21.49 -13.18
CA LEU A 560 -3.87 -20.65 -13.36
C LEU A 560 -4.25 -19.19 -13.06
N LEU A 561 -3.60 -18.60 -12.07
CA LEU A 561 -3.90 -17.23 -11.64
C LEU A 561 -3.02 -16.20 -12.36
N PRO A 562 -3.51 -14.98 -12.65
CA PRO A 562 -2.75 -13.95 -13.36
C PRO A 562 -1.37 -13.62 -12.75
N TRP A 563 -1.27 -13.66 -11.43
CA TRP A 563 -0.04 -13.33 -10.68
C TRP A 563 0.89 -14.53 -10.43
N GLN A 564 0.64 -15.68 -11.04
CA GLN A 564 1.39 -16.92 -10.72
C GLN A 564 2.85 -16.90 -11.17
N THR A 565 3.20 -16.00 -12.10
CA THR A 565 4.59 -15.73 -12.50
C THR A 565 5.41 -15.07 -11.39
N ILE A 566 4.75 -14.39 -10.45
CA ILE A 566 5.41 -13.69 -9.34
C ILE A 566 5.58 -14.65 -8.15
N ASP A 567 6.74 -14.59 -7.49
CA ASP A 567 7.04 -15.35 -6.29
C ASP A 567 7.32 -14.41 -5.12
N VAL A 568 6.33 -14.21 -4.26
CA VAL A 568 6.45 -13.39 -3.05
C VAL A 568 7.05 -14.15 -1.86
N GLY A 569 7.50 -15.39 -2.05
CA GLY A 569 8.09 -16.25 -1.01
C GLY A 569 7.10 -17.14 -0.29
N VAL A 570 5.80 -16.85 -0.34
CA VAL A 570 4.76 -17.68 0.28
C VAL A 570 4.31 -18.78 -0.70
N THR A 571 4.24 -20.01 -0.22
CA THR A 571 3.89 -21.17 -1.06
C THR A 571 2.37 -21.30 -1.24
N THR A 572 1.94 -21.75 -2.42
CA THR A 572 0.53 -22.06 -2.70
C THR A 572 -0.03 -23.11 -1.72
N ASN A 573 0.75 -24.16 -1.40
CA ASN A 573 0.33 -25.19 -0.44
C ASN A 573 0.06 -24.64 0.96
N PHE A 574 0.82 -23.62 1.39
CA PHE A 574 0.54 -22.95 2.66
C PHE A 574 -0.78 -22.18 2.60
N LEU A 575 -1.00 -21.43 1.53
CA LEU A 575 -2.24 -20.65 1.35
C LEU A 575 -3.47 -21.58 1.31
N LEU A 576 -3.38 -22.72 0.63
CA LEU A 576 -4.45 -23.73 0.58
C LEU A 576 -4.74 -24.32 1.97
N ARG A 577 -3.72 -24.70 2.74
CA ARG A 577 -3.91 -25.17 4.12
C ARG A 577 -4.59 -24.12 5.00
N GLU A 578 -4.21 -22.87 4.88
CA GLU A 578 -4.83 -21.77 5.64
C GLU A 578 -6.28 -21.51 5.19
N ARG A 579 -6.58 -21.65 3.89
CA ARG A 579 -7.95 -21.62 3.37
C ARG A 579 -8.82 -22.75 3.98
N GLU A 580 -8.30 -23.95 4.05
CA GLU A 580 -8.99 -25.09 4.65
C GLU A 580 -9.30 -24.89 6.14
N LYS A 581 -8.34 -24.36 6.89
CA LYS A 581 -8.54 -23.99 8.30
C LYS A 581 -9.60 -22.89 8.43
N ALA A 582 -9.61 -21.90 7.52
CA ALA A 582 -10.64 -20.87 7.51
C ALA A 582 -12.05 -21.46 7.39
N LEU A 583 -12.24 -22.41 6.48
CA LEU A 583 -13.53 -23.09 6.28
C LEU A 583 -14.00 -23.86 7.52
N ARG A 584 -13.07 -24.29 8.38
CA ARG A 584 -13.37 -24.96 9.66
C ARG A 584 -13.33 -24.03 10.87
N SER A 585 -13.14 -22.71 10.65
CA SER A 585 -12.95 -21.70 11.71
C SER A 585 -11.82 -22.05 12.69
N GLU A 586 -10.76 -22.72 12.22
CA GLU A 586 -9.59 -23.07 13.00
C GLU A 586 -8.55 -21.95 12.94
N SER A 587 -8.06 -21.51 14.09
CA SER A 587 -6.98 -20.50 14.15
C SER A 587 -5.59 -21.12 13.87
N THR A 588 -4.66 -20.27 13.47
CA THR A 588 -3.23 -20.58 13.33
C THR A 588 -2.47 -19.62 14.22
N PRO A 589 -1.59 -20.09 15.12
CA PRO A 589 -0.83 -19.24 16.01
C PRO A 589 0.15 -18.33 15.23
N ASP A 590 0.66 -17.29 15.89
CA ASP A 590 1.66 -16.40 15.28
C ASP A 590 3.06 -17.04 15.20
N CYS A 591 3.95 -16.41 14.44
CA CYS A 591 5.29 -16.94 14.19
C CYS A 591 6.23 -16.93 15.41
N ARG A 592 5.86 -16.29 16.53
CA ARG A 592 6.65 -16.32 17.78
C ARG A 592 6.56 -17.66 18.49
N THR A 593 5.43 -18.35 18.38
CA THR A 593 5.23 -19.64 19.03
C THR A 593 5.89 -20.77 18.26
N HIS A 594 5.76 -20.79 16.94
CA HIS A 594 6.45 -21.71 16.04
C HIS A 594 6.37 -21.27 14.58
N CYS A 595 7.23 -21.83 13.74
CA CYS A 595 7.20 -21.56 12.30
C CYS A 595 6.05 -22.33 11.63
N ASN A 596 5.09 -21.59 11.04
CA ASN A 596 3.93 -22.17 10.36
C ASN A 596 4.23 -22.72 8.94
N GLY A 597 5.50 -22.66 8.50
CA GLY A 597 5.92 -23.26 7.23
C GLY A 597 5.36 -22.53 5.99
N CYS A 598 5.24 -21.19 6.03
CA CYS A 598 4.72 -20.42 4.91
C CYS A 598 5.66 -20.39 3.68
N GLY A 599 6.96 -20.69 3.85
CA GLY A 599 7.96 -20.70 2.78
C GLY A 599 8.79 -19.42 2.68
N ALA A 600 8.37 -18.29 3.28
CA ALA A 600 9.02 -16.99 3.08
C ALA A 600 10.48 -16.93 3.58
N ARG A 601 10.87 -17.77 4.53
CA ARG A 601 12.25 -17.86 5.03
C ARG A 601 13.29 -18.15 3.94
N ARG A 602 12.88 -18.75 2.81
CA ARG A 602 13.75 -19.00 1.66
C ARG A 602 14.23 -17.73 0.94
N LEU A 603 13.59 -16.58 1.20
CA LEU A 603 14.03 -15.29 0.71
C LEU A 603 15.14 -14.69 1.56
N SER A 604 15.27 -15.10 2.84
CA SER A 604 16.33 -14.65 3.73
C SER A 604 17.60 -15.48 3.50
N GLU A 605 18.74 -14.82 3.39
CA GLU A 605 20.07 -15.48 3.31
C GLU A 605 20.37 -16.32 4.54
N ARG A 606 19.85 -15.92 5.71
CA ARG A 606 19.95 -16.67 6.96
C ARG A 606 18.99 -17.85 7.06
N GLY A 607 18.04 -17.98 6.10
CA GLY A 607 16.99 -18.99 6.13
C GLY A 607 15.99 -18.86 7.28
N LEU A 608 15.95 -17.72 7.96
CA LEU A 608 15.16 -17.43 9.14
C LEU A 608 14.30 -16.18 8.95
N CYS A 609 13.27 -16.05 9.76
CA CYS A 609 12.54 -14.80 10.00
C CYS A 609 12.96 -14.30 11.40
N ASP A 610 13.20 -13.02 11.58
CA ASP A 610 13.77 -12.47 12.83
C ASP A 610 12.90 -12.75 14.08
N GLU A 611 11.59 -12.92 13.89
CA GLU A 611 10.64 -13.16 14.96
C GLU A 611 10.26 -14.64 15.15
N SER A 612 10.74 -15.54 14.28
CA SER A 612 10.50 -16.98 14.45
C SER A 612 11.54 -17.61 15.36
N PRO A 613 11.16 -18.59 16.21
CA PRO A 613 12.15 -19.36 16.95
C PRO A 613 13.09 -20.06 15.95
N ALA A 614 14.34 -20.17 16.32
CA ALA A 614 15.29 -21.03 15.60
C ALA A 614 14.72 -22.46 15.57
N VAL A 615 14.60 -23.05 14.38
CA VAL A 615 14.16 -24.43 14.20
C VAL A 615 15.30 -25.36 14.49
#